data_43d664c9c3111989647b1a878d5763fd
#
_entry.id   43d664c9c3111989647b1a878d5763fd
#
_cell.length_a   1.000
_cell.length_b   1.000
_cell.length_c   1.000
_cell.angle_alpha   90.00
_cell.angle_beta   90.00
_cell.angle_gamma   90.00
#
_symmetry.space_group_name_H-M   'P 1'
#
loop_
_entity.id
_entity.type
_entity.pdbx_description
1 polymer ?
#
loop_
_entity_poly.entity_id
_entity_poly.type
_entity_poly.pdbx_seq_one_letter_code
_entity_poly.pdbx_strand_id
1 'polypeptide(L)'
;MRSPDRLPGLRARLVLLLLLLAAFPAGSVGAPGGGAVTVDLGVVLASQEGTTMDPALSSIQSKLRSMFTYSSYRMLDRQRRDLSVGQTGEFPLPGNRSMRVTPSPPRGKKIRLAVEIREGGRNLLSTTLGLSRGGMVLVGGPSHQNGVLILILSAE
;
A
#
# COMPACT_ATOMS: atom_id res chain seq x y z
N MET A 1 0.16 52.58 68.92
CA MET A 1 0.85 53.75 68.37
C MET A 1 1.75 53.28 67.23
N ARG A 2 1.59 53.88 66.06
CA ARG A 2 2.34 53.77 64.83
C ARG A 2 1.96 52.65 63.87
N SER A 3 1.24 53.13 62.91
CA SER A 3 1.06 52.72 61.51
C SER A 3 2.37 52.76 60.72
N PRO A 4 2.20 52.61 59.47
CA PRO A 4 2.03 51.54 58.48
C PRO A 4 3.18 51.59 57.48
N ASP A 5 3.34 50.61 56.65
CA ASP A 5 3.93 50.98 55.38
C ASP A 5 3.51 50.07 54.25
N ARG A 6 3.06 50.75 53.27
CA ARG A 6 2.53 50.40 51.96
C ARG A 6 3.55 49.66 51.14
N LEU A 7 3.19 48.53 50.60
CA LEU A 7 3.88 47.93 49.49
C LEU A 7 3.19 48.33 48.18
N PRO A 8 3.83 49.12 47.33
CA PRO A 8 3.39 49.26 45.93
C PRO A 8 4.27 48.32 45.07
N GLY A 9 3.67 47.60 44.16
CA GLY A 9 4.49 46.98 43.10
C GLY A 9 4.11 45.61 42.58
N LEU A 10 2.82 45.25 42.64
CA LEU A 10 2.41 43.96 42.07
C LEU A 10 1.53 44.12 40.80
N ARG A 11 1.66 45.23 40.11
CA ARG A 11 0.86 45.46 38.87
C ARG A 11 1.67 45.64 37.57
N ALA A 12 2.99 45.55 37.65
CA ALA A 12 3.85 45.79 36.46
C ALA A 12 4.58 44.53 35.90
N ARG A 13 4.25 43.32 36.38
CA ARG A 13 4.92 42.10 35.88
C ARG A 13 4.00 41.13 35.14
N LEU A 14 2.72 41.49 34.93
CA LEU A 14 1.78 40.60 34.26
C LEU A 14 1.50 40.98 32.80
N VAL A 15 2.19 41.92 32.23
CA VAL A 15 1.97 42.37 30.83
C VAL A 15 3.08 41.97 29.89
N LEU A 16 4.18 41.37 30.36
CA LEU A 16 5.32 41.04 29.50
C LEU A 16 5.43 39.53 29.20
N LEU A 17 4.44 38.71 29.49
CA LEU A 17 4.48 37.26 29.21
C LEU A 17 3.46 36.83 28.16
N LEU A 18 2.88 37.73 27.42
CA LEU A 18 1.83 37.41 26.44
C LEU A 18 2.22 37.79 24.99
N LEU A 19 3.51 37.88 24.69
CA LEU A 19 3.96 38.31 23.35
C LEU A 19 5.10 37.46 22.77
N LEU A 20 5.15 36.17 23.18
CA LEU A 20 6.11 35.23 22.57
C LEU A 20 5.41 33.96 22.06
N LEU A 21 4.21 34.10 21.51
CA LEU A 21 3.49 33.04 20.83
C LEU A 21 3.23 33.44 19.36
N ALA A 22 4.27 33.80 18.67
CA ALA A 22 4.17 34.07 17.26
C ALA A 22 5.35 33.44 16.51
N ALA A 23 5.00 32.68 15.48
CA ALA A 23 5.86 32.14 14.43
C ALA A 23 6.58 30.82 14.76
N PHE A 24 5.79 29.72 14.93
CA PHE A 24 6.23 28.48 14.30
C PHE A 24 5.93 28.63 12.78
N PRO A 25 6.94 28.65 11.93
CA PRO A 25 6.68 28.48 10.52
C PRO A 25 6.07 27.08 10.38
N ALA A 26 4.84 27.02 9.90
CA ALA A 26 4.29 25.78 9.39
C ALA A 26 5.25 25.31 8.29
N GLY A 27 6.16 24.41 8.65
CA GLY A 27 6.99 23.70 7.69
C GLY A 27 6.04 23.03 6.74
N SER A 28 5.95 23.57 5.52
CA SER A 28 5.33 22.89 4.40
C SER A 28 6.10 21.59 4.25
N VAL A 29 5.52 20.48 4.76
CA VAL A 29 5.96 19.16 4.36
C VAL A 29 5.66 19.11 2.88
N GLY A 30 6.68 19.37 2.07
CA GLY A 30 6.60 19.25 0.63
C GLY A 30 6.10 17.84 0.33
N ALA A 31 4.93 17.76 -0.28
CA ALA A 31 4.46 16.49 -0.81
C ALA A 31 5.57 15.92 -1.69
N PRO A 32 6.00 14.67 -1.52
CA PRO A 32 6.97 14.07 -2.43
C PRO A 32 6.38 14.14 -3.84
N GLY A 33 7.02 14.91 -4.70
CA GLY A 33 6.62 15.12 -6.10
C GLY A 33 6.91 13.90 -6.98
N GLY A 34 6.48 12.73 -6.54
CA GLY A 34 6.47 11.50 -7.31
C GLY A 34 5.02 11.21 -7.72
N GLY A 35 4.78 11.06 -9.03
CA GLY A 35 3.46 10.74 -9.54
C GLY A 35 2.85 9.55 -8.79
N ALA A 36 1.56 9.61 -8.52
CA ALA A 36 0.83 8.49 -7.95
C ALA A 36 0.77 7.33 -8.97
N VAL A 37 0.96 6.13 -8.47
CA VAL A 37 0.81 4.88 -9.21
C VAL A 37 -0.43 4.19 -8.70
N THR A 38 -1.41 3.98 -9.56
CA THR A 38 -2.57 3.17 -9.23
C THR A 38 -2.21 1.69 -9.36
N VAL A 39 -2.29 0.97 -8.25
CA VAL A 39 -2.02 -0.47 -8.19
C VAL A 39 -3.33 -1.22 -8.03
N ASP A 40 -3.62 -2.11 -8.97
CA ASP A 40 -4.73 -3.07 -8.91
C ASP A 40 -4.19 -4.46 -8.58
N LEU A 41 -4.80 -5.12 -7.60
CA LEU A 41 -4.55 -6.49 -7.22
C LEU A 41 -5.80 -7.34 -7.35
N GLY A 42 -5.77 -8.37 -8.18
CA GLY A 42 -6.73 -9.45 -8.19
C GLY A 42 -6.18 -10.67 -7.45
N VAL A 43 -6.97 -11.27 -6.59
CA VAL A 43 -6.63 -12.50 -5.86
C VAL A 43 -7.49 -13.64 -6.38
N VAL A 44 -6.88 -14.64 -6.97
CA VAL A 44 -7.54 -15.79 -7.61
C VAL A 44 -7.16 -17.07 -6.89
N LEU A 45 -8.13 -17.91 -6.60
CA LEU A 45 -7.89 -19.29 -6.20
C LEU A 45 -7.88 -20.18 -7.43
N ALA A 46 -6.77 -20.83 -7.67
CA ALA A 46 -6.61 -21.85 -8.71
C ALA A 46 -6.54 -23.22 -8.06
N SER A 47 -7.37 -24.16 -8.52
CA SER A 47 -7.45 -25.51 -7.96
C SER A 47 -7.66 -26.56 -9.06
N GLN A 48 -7.50 -27.84 -8.70
CA GLN A 48 -7.86 -28.99 -9.55
C GLN A 48 -9.29 -29.48 -9.30
N GLU A 49 -10.06 -28.78 -8.46
CA GLU A 49 -11.43 -29.15 -8.15
C GLU A 49 -12.40 -28.45 -9.10
N GLY A 50 -13.06 -29.26 -9.92
CA GLY A 50 -14.01 -28.78 -10.92
C GLY A 50 -13.33 -28.15 -12.14
N THR A 51 -14.14 -27.48 -12.96
CA THR A 51 -13.72 -26.85 -14.23
C THR A 51 -14.23 -25.41 -14.34
N THR A 52 -14.41 -24.75 -13.20
CA THR A 52 -14.98 -23.40 -13.13
C THR A 52 -13.97 -22.34 -13.61
N MET A 53 -14.43 -21.45 -14.47
CA MET A 53 -13.73 -20.24 -14.84
C MET A 53 -14.63 -19.05 -14.47
N ASP A 54 -14.17 -18.25 -13.50
CA ASP A 54 -14.91 -17.06 -13.08
C ASP A 54 -15.05 -16.09 -14.25
N PRO A 55 -16.27 -15.59 -14.56
CA PRO A 55 -16.48 -14.61 -15.62
C PRO A 55 -15.62 -13.36 -15.52
N ALA A 56 -15.28 -12.93 -14.30
CA ALA A 56 -14.39 -11.80 -14.06
C ALA A 56 -12.97 -12.01 -14.62
N LEU A 57 -12.57 -13.26 -14.91
CA LEU A 57 -11.26 -13.65 -15.44
C LEU A 57 -11.28 -13.89 -16.95
N SER A 58 -12.41 -13.68 -17.62
CA SER A 58 -12.59 -14.00 -19.05
C SER A 58 -11.53 -13.36 -19.95
N SER A 59 -11.17 -12.11 -19.69
CA SER A 59 -10.17 -11.36 -20.48
C SER A 59 -8.75 -11.91 -20.37
N ILE A 60 -8.44 -12.68 -19.31
CA ILE A 60 -7.12 -13.24 -19.05
C ILE A 60 -7.10 -14.77 -18.97
N GLN A 61 -8.23 -15.40 -19.30
CA GLN A 61 -8.41 -16.86 -19.24
C GLN A 61 -7.30 -17.61 -19.98
N SER A 62 -7.03 -17.24 -21.23
CA SER A 62 -5.99 -17.88 -22.05
C SER A 62 -4.60 -17.77 -21.40
N LYS A 63 -4.30 -16.61 -20.82
CA LYS A 63 -3.04 -16.36 -20.12
C LYS A 63 -2.93 -17.19 -18.85
N LEU A 64 -4.00 -17.29 -18.06
CA LEU A 64 -4.04 -18.13 -16.88
C LEU A 64 -3.78 -19.61 -17.22
N ARG A 65 -4.48 -20.13 -18.20
CA ARG A 65 -4.35 -21.52 -18.65
C ARG A 65 -2.99 -21.84 -19.29
N SER A 66 -2.34 -20.86 -19.92
CA SER A 66 -1.01 -21.06 -20.52
C SER A 66 0.11 -21.05 -19.49
N MET A 67 -0.08 -20.37 -18.36
CA MET A 67 0.94 -20.22 -17.32
C MET A 67 0.77 -21.19 -16.15
N PHE A 68 -0.46 -21.63 -15.88
CA PHE A 68 -0.80 -22.46 -14.74
C PHE A 68 -1.64 -23.66 -15.15
N THR A 69 -1.33 -24.84 -14.61
CA THR A 69 -1.95 -26.13 -14.95
C THR A 69 -3.10 -26.49 -14.00
N TYR A 70 -4.00 -25.54 -13.74
CA TYR A 70 -5.20 -25.78 -12.93
C TYR A 70 -6.43 -25.88 -13.80
N SER A 71 -7.46 -26.57 -13.30
CA SER A 71 -8.73 -26.78 -14.01
C SER A 71 -9.78 -25.72 -13.62
N SER A 72 -9.68 -25.16 -12.43
CA SER A 72 -10.64 -24.20 -11.88
C SER A 72 -9.94 -22.91 -11.42
N TYR A 73 -10.54 -21.76 -11.74
CA TYR A 73 -10.07 -20.43 -11.37
C TYR A 73 -11.23 -19.59 -10.85
N ARG A 74 -11.14 -19.11 -9.61
CA ARG A 74 -12.16 -18.32 -8.94
C ARG A 74 -11.57 -17.02 -8.41
N MET A 75 -12.15 -15.89 -8.76
CA MET A 75 -11.80 -14.60 -8.18
C MET A 75 -12.25 -14.58 -6.72
N LEU A 76 -11.34 -14.38 -5.78
CA LEU A 76 -11.64 -14.26 -4.36
C LEU A 76 -11.80 -12.81 -3.94
N ASP A 77 -10.94 -11.93 -4.48
CA ASP A 77 -10.93 -10.53 -4.09
C ASP A 77 -10.28 -9.65 -5.18
N ARG A 78 -10.64 -8.37 -5.17
CA ARG A 78 -10.01 -7.34 -6.01
C ARG A 78 -9.84 -6.07 -5.21
N GLN A 79 -8.63 -5.55 -5.17
CA GLN A 79 -8.27 -4.37 -4.40
C GLN A 79 -7.55 -3.36 -5.29
N ARG A 80 -7.80 -2.06 -5.05
CA ARG A 80 -7.16 -0.96 -5.77
C ARG A 80 -6.63 0.07 -4.78
N ARG A 81 -5.42 0.59 -5.02
CA ARG A 81 -4.81 1.63 -4.21
C ARG A 81 -3.97 2.57 -5.07
N ASP A 82 -4.04 3.85 -4.74
CA ASP A 82 -3.16 4.87 -5.28
C ASP A 82 -1.99 5.05 -4.33
N LEU A 83 -0.77 4.85 -4.82
CA LEU A 83 0.45 4.88 -4.02
C LEU A 83 1.43 5.87 -4.62
N SER A 84 1.96 6.75 -3.81
CA SER A 84 3.10 7.59 -4.21
C SER A 84 4.38 6.77 -4.30
N VAL A 85 5.33 7.22 -5.10
CA VAL A 85 6.67 6.60 -5.15
C VAL A 85 7.28 6.60 -3.75
N GLY A 86 7.74 5.43 -3.30
CA GLY A 86 8.28 5.20 -1.95
C GLY A 86 7.23 4.89 -0.89
N GLN A 87 5.93 5.08 -1.17
CA GLN A 87 4.85 4.72 -0.26
C GLN A 87 4.55 3.22 -0.35
N THR A 88 4.48 2.55 0.79
CA THR A 88 4.08 1.14 0.84
C THR A 88 2.57 1.02 1.04
N GLY A 89 1.91 0.35 0.11
CA GLY A 89 0.54 -0.12 0.25
C GLY A 89 0.51 -1.55 0.76
N GLU A 90 -0.42 -1.86 1.67
CA GLU A 90 -0.64 -3.21 2.16
C GLU A 90 -1.98 -3.74 1.67
N PHE A 91 -1.96 -4.93 1.10
CA PHE A 91 -3.10 -5.62 0.51
C PHE A 91 -3.31 -6.93 1.29
N PRO A 92 -4.39 -7.04 2.07
CA PRO A 92 -4.69 -8.28 2.77
C PRO A 92 -4.93 -9.44 1.79
N LEU A 93 -4.43 -10.61 2.14
CA LEU A 93 -4.61 -11.85 1.39
C LEU A 93 -5.27 -12.91 2.28
N PRO A 94 -5.98 -13.88 1.70
CA PRO A 94 -6.54 -14.99 2.46
C PRO A 94 -5.48 -15.76 3.25
N GLY A 95 -5.85 -16.29 4.44
CA GLY A 95 -4.97 -17.13 5.25
C GLY A 95 -3.98 -16.38 6.12
N ASN A 96 -4.37 -15.26 6.71
CA ASN A 96 -3.53 -14.42 7.58
C ASN A 96 -2.24 -13.94 6.89
N ARG A 97 -2.37 -13.56 5.63
CA ARG A 97 -1.29 -13.09 4.77
C ARG A 97 -1.55 -11.68 4.30
N SER A 98 -0.48 -10.99 3.89
CA SER A 98 -0.57 -9.70 3.21
C SER A 98 0.47 -9.60 2.10
N MET A 99 0.15 -8.80 1.09
CA MET A 99 1.11 -8.36 0.09
C MET A 99 1.39 -6.87 0.31
N ARG A 100 2.66 -6.52 0.37
CA ARG A 100 3.11 -5.13 0.46
C ARG A 100 3.69 -4.73 -0.89
N VAL A 101 3.26 -3.59 -1.39
CA VAL A 101 3.72 -3.05 -2.68
C VAL A 101 4.24 -1.64 -2.46
N THR A 102 5.46 -1.40 -2.95
CA THR A 102 6.10 -0.08 -2.87
C THR A 102 6.55 0.32 -4.27
N PRO A 103 5.92 1.34 -4.89
CA PRO A 103 6.40 1.90 -6.14
C PRO A 103 7.78 2.52 -5.96
N SER A 104 8.68 2.22 -6.87
CA SER A 104 10.03 2.80 -6.94
C SER A 104 10.10 3.80 -8.10
N PRO A 105 11.08 4.71 -8.11
CA PRO A 105 11.28 5.62 -9.24
C PRO A 105 11.32 4.84 -10.57
N PRO A 106 10.63 5.34 -11.61
CA PRO A 106 10.56 4.64 -12.89
C PRO A 106 11.93 4.53 -13.54
N ARG A 107 12.17 3.43 -14.25
CA ARG A 107 13.31 3.29 -15.16
C ARG A 107 12.79 3.28 -16.60
N GLY A 108 13.03 4.36 -17.32
CA GLY A 108 12.46 4.56 -18.66
C GLY A 108 10.94 4.57 -18.62
N LYS A 109 10.29 3.74 -19.43
CA LYS A 109 8.82 3.66 -19.53
C LYS A 109 8.17 2.65 -18.56
N LYS A 110 8.98 1.99 -17.70
CA LYS A 110 8.48 0.94 -16.80
C LYS A 110 8.23 1.47 -15.39
N ILE A 111 7.05 1.15 -14.87
CA ILE A 111 6.71 1.27 -13.45
C ILE A 111 7.43 0.12 -12.73
N ARG A 112 8.13 0.44 -11.65
CA ARG A 112 8.81 -0.56 -10.81
C ARG A 112 8.09 -0.69 -9.49
N LEU A 113 7.76 -1.92 -9.12
CA LEU A 113 7.09 -2.25 -7.87
C LEU A 113 7.95 -3.23 -7.08
N ALA A 114 8.38 -2.83 -5.89
CA ALA A 114 8.89 -3.79 -4.91
C ALA A 114 7.67 -4.48 -4.28
N VAL A 115 7.68 -5.81 -4.29
CA VAL A 115 6.57 -6.64 -3.82
C VAL A 115 7.08 -7.62 -2.78
N GLU A 116 6.40 -7.66 -1.63
CA GLU A 116 6.66 -8.63 -0.56
C GLU A 116 5.36 -9.35 -0.22
N ILE A 117 5.42 -10.67 -0.05
CA ILE A 117 4.32 -11.47 0.51
C ILE A 117 4.73 -11.93 1.89
N ARG A 118 3.86 -11.70 2.87
CA ARG A 118 4.11 -12.02 4.27
C ARG A 118 2.99 -12.89 4.85
N GLU A 119 3.36 -13.74 5.80
CA GLU A 119 2.44 -14.56 6.59
C GLU A 119 2.83 -14.49 8.06
N GLY A 120 1.93 -14.00 8.93
CA GLY A 120 2.19 -13.91 10.36
C GLY A 120 3.51 -13.19 10.71
N GLY A 121 3.88 -12.13 9.96
CA GLY A 121 5.13 -11.40 10.14
C GLY A 121 6.35 -11.98 9.40
N ARG A 122 6.29 -13.24 8.95
CA ARG A 122 7.37 -13.90 8.18
C ARG A 122 7.29 -13.51 6.70
N ASN A 123 8.44 -13.21 6.09
CA ASN A 123 8.52 -12.94 4.66
C ASN A 123 8.53 -14.27 3.88
N LEU A 124 7.57 -14.44 2.97
CA LEU A 124 7.49 -15.61 2.08
C LEU A 124 8.11 -15.35 0.71
N LEU A 125 8.00 -14.11 0.21
CA LEU A 125 8.49 -13.70 -1.10
C LEU A 125 8.91 -12.23 -1.06
N SER A 126 10.02 -11.92 -1.69
CA SER A 126 10.45 -10.54 -1.93
C SER A 126 10.98 -10.44 -3.35
N THR A 127 10.42 -9.54 -4.16
CA THR A 127 10.82 -9.36 -5.56
C THR A 127 10.58 -7.94 -6.04
N THR A 128 11.20 -7.58 -7.17
CA THR A 128 10.92 -6.32 -7.85
C THR A 128 10.39 -6.59 -9.24
N LEU A 129 9.20 -6.08 -9.52
CA LEU A 129 8.53 -6.22 -10.80
C LEU A 129 8.68 -4.94 -11.63
N GLY A 130 8.86 -5.10 -12.94
CA GLY A 130 8.85 -3.99 -13.89
C GLY A 130 7.68 -4.16 -14.85
N LEU A 131 6.68 -3.27 -14.75
CA LEU A 131 5.50 -3.30 -15.61
C LEU A 131 5.52 -2.11 -16.57
N SER A 132 5.04 -2.33 -17.79
CA SER A 132 4.64 -1.20 -18.65
C SER A 132 3.38 -0.57 -18.05
N ARG A 133 3.16 0.72 -18.30
CA ARG A 133 1.94 1.41 -17.86
C ARG A 133 0.69 0.68 -18.41
N GLY A 134 -0.26 0.38 -17.55
CA GLY A 134 -1.42 -0.48 -17.88
C GLY A 134 -1.06 -1.97 -18.07
N GLY A 135 0.20 -2.34 -17.86
CA GLY A 135 0.64 -3.74 -17.94
C GLY A 135 0.21 -4.56 -16.73
N MET A 136 0.20 -5.86 -16.92
CA MET A 136 -0.21 -6.85 -15.92
C MET A 136 0.84 -7.95 -15.77
N VAL A 137 1.04 -8.40 -14.55
CA VAL A 137 1.85 -9.59 -14.22
C VAL A 137 1.01 -10.55 -13.37
N LEU A 138 1.20 -11.84 -13.63
CA LEU A 138 0.63 -12.92 -12.85
C LEU A 138 1.73 -13.52 -11.98
N VAL A 139 1.48 -13.58 -10.68
CA VAL A 139 2.43 -14.12 -9.70
C VAL A 139 1.78 -15.32 -9.01
N GLY A 140 2.42 -16.48 -9.07
CA GLY A 140 2.04 -17.64 -8.27
C GLY A 140 2.29 -17.33 -6.80
N GLY A 141 1.25 -17.44 -6.00
CA GLY A 141 1.28 -17.19 -4.57
C GLY A 141 1.33 -18.46 -3.73
N PRO A 142 1.10 -18.34 -2.42
CA PRO A 142 1.13 -19.47 -1.50
C PRO A 142 -0.09 -20.40 -1.66
N SER A 143 0.05 -21.61 -1.18
CA SER A 143 -1.06 -22.57 -1.08
C SER A 143 -2.17 -22.01 -0.20
N HIS A 144 -3.41 -22.23 -0.60
CA HIS A 144 -4.60 -21.82 0.13
C HIS A 144 -5.71 -22.81 -0.11
N GLN A 145 -6.34 -23.30 0.99
CA GLN A 145 -7.34 -24.37 0.91
C GLN A 145 -6.80 -25.57 0.08
N ASN A 146 -7.55 -26.00 -0.92
CA ASN A 146 -7.23 -27.09 -1.85
C ASN A 146 -6.60 -26.62 -3.16
N GLY A 147 -5.97 -25.44 -3.17
CA GLY A 147 -5.34 -24.86 -4.34
C GLY A 147 -4.19 -23.93 -4.01
N VAL A 148 -3.93 -22.99 -4.92
CA VAL A 148 -2.94 -21.91 -4.75
C VAL A 148 -3.57 -20.57 -5.06
N LEU A 149 -3.05 -19.53 -4.45
CA LEU A 149 -3.38 -18.17 -4.84
C LEU A 149 -2.59 -17.77 -6.08
N ILE A 150 -3.26 -17.17 -7.04
CA ILE A 150 -2.62 -16.45 -8.14
C ILE A 150 -2.94 -14.98 -7.93
N LEU A 151 -1.88 -14.17 -7.91
CA LEU A 151 -1.98 -12.73 -7.71
C LEU A 151 -1.83 -12.05 -9.07
N ILE A 152 -2.84 -11.29 -9.46
CA ILE A 152 -2.88 -10.51 -10.70
C ILE A 152 -2.56 -9.07 -10.33
N LEU A 153 -1.38 -8.61 -10.66
CA LEU A 153 -0.92 -7.26 -10.33
C LEU A 153 -0.82 -6.41 -11.59
N SER A 154 -1.49 -5.27 -11.59
CA SER A 154 -1.36 -4.26 -12.64
C SER A 154 -1.09 -2.89 -12.06
N ALA A 155 -0.49 -1.99 -12.86
CA ALA A 155 -0.14 -0.64 -12.44
C ALA A 155 -0.32 0.37 -13.58
N GLU A 156 -0.83 1.56 -13.23
CA GLU A 156 -1.05 2.69 -14.12
C GLU A 156 -0.35 3.95 -13.63
#